data_8b3f320f85db73b12c227825937563d1
#
_entry.id   8b3f320f85db73b12c227825937563d1
#
_cell.length_a   1.000
_cell.length_b   1.000
_cell.length_c   1.000
_cell.angle_alpha   90.00
_cell.angle_beta   90.00
_cell.angle_gamma   90.00
#
_symmetry.space_group_name_H-M   'P 1'
#
loop_
_entity.id
_entity.type
_entity.pdbx_description
1 polymer ?
#
loop_
_entity_poly.entity_id
_entity_poly.type
_entity_poly.pdbx_seq_one_letter_code
_entity_poly.pdbx_strand_id
1 'polypeptide(L)'
;MKKRISVTFTDSGKIVFIELDDSQSPKTVKAILDNLPIEIKINRWGDELYTDKTPIVAEEENAQSIVNLLEVAYWPEENALCLFYGPTPISKSPDEILPYSPVNVVGKIISEEDILYQIKEGSKVVIKSE
;
A
#
# COMPACT_ATOMS: atom_id res chain seq x y z
N MET A 1 -2.71 13.91 11.49
CA MET A 1 -3.97 13.15 11.59
C MET A 1 -3.69 11.70 11.22
N LYS A 2 -4.21 10.79 11.99
CA LYS A 2 -4.09 9.36 11.71
C LYS A 2 -5.49 8.78 11.54
N LYS A 3 -5.63 7.89 10.55
CA LYS A 3 -6.92 7.27 10.27
C LYS A 3 -6.71 5.82 9.85
N ARG A 4 -7.53 4.93 10.41
CA ARG A 4 -7.47 3.51 10.08
C ARG A 4 -8.34 3.20 8.87
N ILE A 5 -7.80 2.39 7.97
CA ILE A 5 -8.55 1.78 6.86
C ILE A 5 -8.33 0.28 6.89
N SER A 6 -9.19 -0.46 6.21
CA SER A 6 -9.08 -1.91 6.12
C SER A 6 -8.94 -2.37 4.68
N VAL A 7 -8.19 -3.46 4.49
CA VAL A 7 -8.07 -4.15 3.21
C VAL A 7 -8.56 -5.57 3.44
N THR A 8 -9.70 -5.90 2.86
CA THR A 8 -10.32 -7.23 2.98
C THR A 8 -10.01 -8.03 1.72
N PHE A 9 -9.38 -9.18 1.89
CA PHE A 9 -9.10 -10.11 0.79
C PHE A 9 -10.31 -11.01 0.62
N THR A 10 -11.07 -10.78 -0.45
CA THR A 10 -12.40 -11.42 -0.60
C THR A 10 -12.34 -12.94 -0.67
N ASP A 11 -11.28 -13.50 -1.25
CA ASP A 11 -11.14 -14.95 -1.41
C ASP A 11 -10.97 -15.69 -0.08
N SER A 12 -10.24 -15.10 0.85
CA SER A 12 -9.91 -15.74 2.13
C SER A 12 -10.72 -15.17 3.29
N GLY A 13 -11.32 -13.99 3.12
CA GLY A 13 -11.99 -13.26 4.19
C GLY A 13 -11.04 -12.60 5.18
N LYS A 14 -9.73 -12.70 4.95
CA LYS A 14 -8.74 -12.08 5.83
C LYS A 14 -8.75 -10.57 5.68
N ILE A 15 -8.46 -9.88 6.78
CA ILE A 15 -8.46 -8.40 6.82
C ILE A 15 -7.12 -7.91 7.32
N VAL A 16 -6.56 -6.95 6.61
CA VAL A 16 -5.34 -6.24 7.01
C VAL A 16 -5.73 -4.81 7.32
N PHE A 17 -5.27 -4.31 8.46
CA PHE A 17 -5.51 -2.93 8.86
C PHE A 17 -4.31 -2.06 8.56
N ILE A 18 -4.58 -0.85 8.09
CA ILE A 18 -3.57 0.13 7.76
C ILE A 18 -3.88 1.41 8.53
N GLU A 19 -2.87 1.99 9.14
CA GLU A 19 -2.98 3.31 9.75
C GLU A 19 -2.43 4.33 8.76
N LEU A 20 -3.30 5.16 8.20
CA LEU A 20 -2.88 6.28 7.37
C LEU A 20 -2.39 7.41 8.26
N ASP A 21 -1.32 8.06 7.84
CA ASP A 21 -0.70 9.18 8.53
C ASP A 21 -0.37 10.23 7.48
N ASP A 22 -0.98 11.40 7.60
CA ASP A 22 -0.84 12.46 6.60
C ASP A 22 0.37 13.37 6.82
N SER A 23 1.27 13.04 7.73
CA SER A 23 2.43 13.88 8.05
C SER A 23 3.39 14.07 6.89
N GLN A 24 3.54 13.06 6.02
CA GLN A 24 4.43 13.14 4.87
C GLN A 24 3.73 13.47 3.57
N SER A 25 2.51 12.98 3.40
CA SER A 25 1.78 13.08 2.14
C SER A 25 0.31 13.46 2.37
N PRO A 26 0.06 14.66 2.90
CA PRO A 26 -1.30 15.06 3.27
C PRO A 26 -2.29 15.07 2.11
N LYS A 27 -1.87 15.53 0.94
CA LYS A 27 -2.76 15.58 -0.24
C LYS A 27 -3.07 14.19 -0.75
N THR A 28 -2.08 13.30 -0.72
CA THR A 28 -2.24 11.92 -1.16
C THR A 28 -3.17 11.15 -0.23
N VAL A 29 -2.99 11.31 1.09
CA VAL A 29 -3.89 10.68 2.07
C VAL A 29 -5.32 11.14 1.88
N LYS A 30 -5.53 12.45 1.66
CA LYS A 30 -6.87 12.98 1.39
C LYS A 30 -7.46 12.35 0.13
N ALA A 31 -6.69 12.24 -0.95
CA ALA A 31 -7.16 11.63 -2.19
C ALA A 31 -7.55 10.17 -2.00
N ILE A 32 -6.80 9.42 -1.18
CA ILE A 32 -7.14 8.05 -0.85
C ILE A 32 -8.49 8.00 -0.15
N LEU A 33 -8.64 8.76 0.91
CA LEU A 33 -9.87 8.76 1.72
C LEU A 33 -11.10 9.19 0.89
N ASP A 34 -10.93 10.14 -0.01
CA ASP A 34 -12.02 10.65 -0.85
C ASP A 34 -12.50 9.61 -1.87
N ASN A 35 -11.69 8.60 -2.18
CA ASN A 35 -12.00 7.58 -3.18
C ASN A 35 -12.45 6.24 -2.58
N LEU A 36 -12.46 6.09 -1.27
CA LEU A 36 -12.89 4.84 -0.64
C LEU A 36 -14.42 4.73 -0.61
N PRO A 37 -15.00 3.53 -0.71
CA PRO A 37 -14.33 2.23 -0.84
C PRO A 37 -13.86 1.95 -2.26
N ILE A 38 -12.83 1.11 -2.36
CA ILE A 38 -12.29 0.68 -3.65
C ILE A 38 -12.29 -0.85 -3.68
N GLU A 39 -12.83 -1.43 -4.77
CA GLU A 39 -12.75 -2.86 -5.03
C GLU A 39 -11.81 -3.06 -6.21
N ILE A 40 -10.74 -3.83 -6.02
CA ILE A 40 -9.65 -3.91 -6.98
C ILE A 40 -8.87 -5.20 -6.81
N LYS A 41 -8.10 -5.58 -7.83
CA LYS A 41 -7.19 -6.72 -7.74
C LYS A 41 -5.84 -6.29 -7.21
N ILE A 42 -5.12 -7.24 -6.61
CA ILE A 42 -3.80 -7.01 -6.05
C ILE A 42 -2.77 -7.90 -6.73
N ASN A 43 -1.57 -7.37 -6.91
CA ASN A 43 -0.45 -8.05 -7.55
C ASN A 43 0.70 -8.18 -6.56
N ARG A 44 1.63 -9.10 -6.85
CA ARG A 44 2.80 -9.35 -6.00
C ARG A 44 4.08 -9.09 -6.77
N TRP A 45 5.04 -8.43 -6.12
CA TRP A 45 6.37 -8.21 -6.67
C TRP A 45 7.38 -8.32 -5.52
N GLY A 46 8.02 -9.51 -5.42
CA GLY A 46 8.83 -9.81 -4.23
C GLY A 46 7.94 -9.80 -2.99
N ASP A 47 8.36 -9.10 -1.95
CA ASP A 47 7.57 -8.93 -0.73
C ASP A 47 6.83 -7.58 -0.70
N GLU A 48 6.28 -7.21 -1.85
CA GLU A 48 5.39 -6.07 -2.00
C GLU A 48 4.09 -6.54 -2.64
N LEU A 49 2.97 -6.09 -2.08
CA LEU A 49 1.67 -6.21 -2.75
C LEU A 49 1.29 -4.84 -3.27
N TYR A 50 0.82 -4.76 -4.51
CA TYR A 50 0.36 -3.49 -5.08
C TYR A 50 -0.92 -3.70 -5.87
N THR A 51 -1.76 -2.69 -5.88
CA THR A 51 -3.07 -2.77 -6.56
C THR A 51 -2.91 -2.53 -8.06
N ASP A 52 -3.91 -2.96 -8.81
CA ASP A 52 -4.11 -2.46 -10.16
C ASP A 52 -4.35 -0.94 -10.07
N LYS A 53 -4.46 -0.28 -11.21
CA LYS A 53 -4.69 1.16 -11.26
C LYS A 53 -5.99 1.53 -10.54
N THR A 54 -5.84 2.38 -9.53
CA THR A 54 -6.98 2.88 -8.74
C THR A 54 -7.54 4.17 -9.35
N PRO A 55 -8.73 4.63 -8.92
CA PRO A 55 -9.22 5.96 -9.28
C PRO A 55 -8.52 7.09 -8.52
N ILE A 56 -7.61 6.77 -7.61
CA ILE A 56 -6.88 7.78 -6.83
C ILE A 56 -5.89 8.48 -7.74
N VAL A 57 -5.95 9.81 -7.78
CA VAL A 57 -5.00 10.64 -8.54
C VAL A 57 -4.28 11.57 -7.59
N ALA A 58 -2.97 11.45 -7.53
CA ALA A 58 -2.13 12.33 -6.73
C ALA A 58 -0.76 12.43 -7.39
N GLU A 59 -0.16 13.61 -7.30
CA GLU A 59 1.19 13.83 -7.80
C GLU A 59 2.21 13.37 -6.76
N GLU A 60 3.49 13.34 -7.14
CA GLU A 60 4.56 13.07 -6.20
C GLU A 60 4.49 14.08 -5.05
N GLU A 61 4.57 13.56 -3.83
CA GLU A 61 4.49 14.36 -2.62
C GLU A 61 5.48 13.77 -1.62
N ASN A 62 6.61 14.43 -1.43
CA ASN A 62 7.70 13.92 -0.61
C ASN A 62 8.08 12.49 -0.98
N ALA A 63 8.09 12.20 -2.29
CA ALA A 63 8.29 10.84 -2.79
C ALA A 63 9.62 10.26 -2.35
N GLN A 64 9.59 8.98 -1.95
CA GLN A 64 10.73 8.26 -1.40
C GLN A 64 11.19 7.17 -2.35
N SER A 65 12.51 7.01 -2.49
CA SER A 65 13.11 5.92 -3.26
C SER A 65 13.48 4.72 -2.39
N ILE A 66 13.33 4.86 -1.08
CA ILE A 66 13.56 3.80 -0.10
C ILE A 66 12.40 3.87 0.90
N VAL A 67 11.81 2.73 1.22
CA VAL A 67 10.75 2.66 2.22
C VAL A 67 11.16 1.73 3.35
N ASN A 68 10.49 1.86 4.49
CA ASN A 68 10.71 1.02 5.65
C ASN A 68 9.76 -0.18 5.65
N LEU A 69 10.12 -1.22 6.40
CA LEU A 69 9.28 -2.39 6.56
C LEU A 69 7.89 -1.99 7.06
N LEU A 70 6.87 -2.58 6.45
CA LEU A 70 5.44 -2.38 6.75
C LEU A 70 4.90 -1.01 6.34
N GLU A 71 5.65 -0.19 5.65
CA GLU A 71 5.12 1.06 5.12
C GLU A 71 4.14 0.81 3.98
N VAL A 72 3.13 1.68 3.91
CA VAL A 72 2.15 1.70 2.83
C VAL A 72 2.38 3.00 2.06
N ALA A 73 2.35 2.92 0.75
CA ALA A 73 2.64 4.06 -0.09
C ALA A 73 1.73 4.11 -1.31
N TYR A 74 1.62 5.30 -1.88
CA TYR A 74 0.94 5.51 -3.15
C TYR A 74 2.00 5.68 -4.25
N TRP A 75 1.82 4.96 -5.35
CA TRP A 75 2.73 4.97 -6.48
C TRP A 75 2.15 5.88 -7.58
N PRO A 76 2.61 7.14 -7.70
CA PRO A 76 1.99 8.10 -8.61
C PRO A 76 2.04 7.68 -10.08
N GLU A 77 3.14 7.06 -10.50
CA GLU A 77 3.33 6.64 -11.88
C GLU A 77 2.25 5.66 -12.35
N GLU A 78 1.76 4.79 -11.44
CA GLU A 78 0.78 3.75 -11.76
C GLU A 78 -0.57 3.94 -11.07
N ASN A 79 -0.75 5.00 -10.30
CA ASN A 79 -1.97 5.25 -9.52
C ASN A 79 -2.32 4.06 -8.61
N ALA A 80 -1.32 3.43 -8.02
CA ALA A 80 -1.48 2.20 -7.25
C ALA A 80 -1.15 2.40 -5.78
N LEU A 81 -1.77 1.58 -4.92
CA LEU A 81 -1.41 1.49 -3.51
C LEU A 81 -0.48 0.30 -3.32
N CYS A 82 0.59 0.50 -2.56
CA CYS A 82 1.64 -0.49 -2.33
C CYS A 82 1.79 -0.79 -0.85
N LEU A 83 1.89 -2.07 -0.51
CA LEU A 83 2.11 -2.57 0.84
C LEU A 83 3.46 -3.29 0.85
N PHE A 84 4.43 -2.75 1.58
CA PHE A 84 5.79 -3.29 1.62
C PHE A 84 5.97 -4.10 2.91
N TYR A 85 6.04 -5.42 2.80
CA TYR A 85 6.20 -6.30 3.95
C TYR A 85 7.54 -7.06 3.93
N GLY A 86 8.46 -6.66 3.04
CA GLY A 86 9.79 -7.22 2.91
C GLY A 86 10.49 -6.65 1.69
N PRO A 87 11.66 -7.20 1.32
CA PRO A 87 12.41 -6.70 0.17
C PRO A 87 11.72 -6.97 -1.16
N THR A 88 11.84 -6.02 -2.08
CA THR A 88 11.43 -6.18 -3.48
C THR A 88 12.57 -6.85 -4.26
N PRO A 89 12.32 -7.34 -5.48
CA PRO A 89 13.38 -7.99 -6.28
C PRO A 89 14.60 -7.11 -6.57
N ILE A 90 14.44 -5.78 -6.51
CA ILE A 90 15.57 -4.86 -6.74
C ILE A 90 16.21 -4.35 -5.44
N SER A 91 15.68 -4.77 -4.28
CA SER A 91 16.26 -4.39 -3.00
C SER A 91 17.62 -5.05 -2.81
N LYS A 92 18.58 -4.29 -2.29
CA LYS A 92 19.96 -4.78 -2.11
C LYS A 92 20.17 -5.48 -0.78
N SER A 93 19.28 -5.24 0.19
CA SER A 93 19.33 -5.87 1.50
C SER A 93 17.91 -5.93 2.09
N PRO A 94 17.66 -6.79 3.10
CA PRO A 94 16.35 -6.85 3.75
C PRO A 94 15.97 -5.56 4.47
N ASP A 95 16.95 -4.74 4.83
CA ASP A 95 16.73 -3.52 5.58
C ASP A 95 16.49 -2.31 4.69
N GLU A 96 16.70 -2.45 3.39
CA GLU A 96 16.61 -1.35 2.45
C GLU A 96 15.68 -1.74 1.32
N ILE A 97 14.39 -1.44 1.51
CA ILE A 97 13.35 -1.81 0.56
C ILE A 97 13.25 -0.76 -0.53
N LEU A 98 13.46 -1.18 -1.78
CA LEU A 98 13.43 -0.29 -2.93
C LEU A 98 12.16 -0.49 -3.74
N PRO A 99 11.25 0.50 -3.78
CA PRO A 99 10.13 0.47 -4.71
C PRO A 99 10.62 0.61 -6.15
N TYR A 100 9.79 0.22 -7.11
CA TYR A 100 10.14 0.28 -8.54
C TYR A 100 10.48 1.71 -8.98
N SER A 101 9.72 2.69 -8.50
CA SER A 101 9.98 4.12 -8.70
C SER A 101 9.52 4.86 -7.46
N PRO A 102 9.84 6.16 -7.31
CA PRO A 102 9.49 6.89 -6.07
C PRO A 102 8.02 6.83 -5.71
N VAL A 103 7.74 6.68 -4.43
CA VAL A 103 6.39 6.54 -3.89
C VAL A 103 6.13 7.54 -2.77
N ASN A 104 4.87 7.94 -2.61
CA ASN A 104 4.43 8.80 -1.52
C ASN A 104 4.06 7.92 -0.33
N VAL A 105 4.81 7.99 0.75
CA VAL A 105 4.51 7.21 1.96
C VAL A 105 3.27 7.78 2.62
N VAL A 106 2.26 6.95 2.85
CA VAL A 106 0.95 7.39 3.37
C VAL A 106 0.57 6.73 4.69
N GLY A 107 1.32 5.72 5.15
CA GLY A 107 0.98 5.05 6.39
C GLY A 107 1.75 3.77 6.58
N LYS A 108 1.21 2.91 7.42
CA LYS A 108 1.85 1.62 7.74
C LYS A 108 0.81 0.54 8.00
N ILE A 109 1.23 -0.70 7.81
CA ILE A 109 0.43 -1.88 8.12
C ILE A 109 0.49 -2.07 9.64
N ILE A 110 -0.66 -2.21 10.28
CA ILE A 110 -0.76 -2.42 11.72
C ILE A 110 -1.34 -3.79 12.08
N SER A 111 -1.43 -4.69 11.10
CA SER A 111 -1.84 -6.07 11.27
C SER A 111 -0.62 -6.99 11.25
N GLU A 112 -0.82 -8.26 11.57
CA GLU A 112 0.23 -9.27 11.45
C GLU A 112 0.63 -9.43 9.98
N GLU A 113 1.92 -9.36 9.70
CA GLU A 113 2.44 -9.44 8.34
C GLU A 113 2.31 -10.82 7.71
N ASP A 114 2.17 -11.88 8.52
CA ASP A 114 2.03 -13.26 8.02
C ASP A 114 0.90 -13.41 7.01
N ILE A 115 -0.17 -12.63 7.17
CA ILE A 115 -1.30 -12.65 6.26
C ILE A 115 -0.86 -12.30 4.84
N LEU A 116 0.04 -11.35 4.72
CA LEU A 116 0.48 -10.83 3.41
C LEU A 116 1.24 -11.86 2.60
N TYR A 117 2.01 -12.73 3.26
CA TYR A 117 2.74 -13.80 2.59
C TYR A 117 1.83 -14.86 1.97
N GLN A 118 0.58 -14.96 2.46
CA GLN A 118 -0.37 -15.97 2.03
C GLN A 118 -1.27 -15.50 0.89
N ILE A 119 -1.23 -14.24 0.54
CA ILE A 119 -2.10 -13.66 -0.48
C ILE A 119 -1.64 -14.07 -1.88
N LYS A 120 -2.58 -14.54 -2.69
CA LYS A 120 -2.29 -14.94 -4.07
C LYS A 120 -2.40 -13.74 -5.00
N GLU A 121 -1.49 -13.69 -5.96
CA GLU A 121 -1.55 -12.68 -7.02
C GLU A 121 -2.87 -12.79 -7.77
N GLY A 122 -3.46 -11.63 -8.08
CA GLY A 122 -4.76 -11.56 -8.75
C GLY A 122 -5.95 -11.61 -7.80
N SER A 123 -5.71 -11.74 -6.50
CA SER A 123 -6.80 -11.72 -5.50
C SER A 123 -7.52 -10.38 -5.51
N LYS A 124 -8.83 -10.42 -5.30
CA LYS A 124 -9.62 -9.19 -5.13
C LYS A 124 -9.55 -8.70 -3.71
N VAL A 125 -9.51 -7.39 -3.56
CA VAL A 125 -9.53 -6.74 -2.25
C VAL A 125 -10.57 -5.63 -2.24
N VAL A 126 -11.10 -5.36 -1.07
CA VAL A 126 -11.96 -4.19 -0.81
C VAL A 126 -11.23 -3.33 0.20
N ILE A 127 -10.94 -2.10 -0.19
CA ILE A 127 -10.28 -1.12 0.66
C ILE A 127 -11.33 -0.12 1.11
N LYS A 128 -11.50 0.04 2.41
CA LYS A 128 -12.52 0.96 2.93
C LYS A 128 -12.09 1.60 4.25
N SER A 129 -12.75 2.71 4.57
CA SER A 129 -12.57 3.37 5.87
C SER A 129 -13.12 2.49 6.99
N GLU A 130 -12.45 2.57 8.10
CA GLU A 130 -12.83 1.85 9.31
C GLU A 130 -13.87 2.66 10.10
#